data_7381363509bb0d81e7810cf7309c0676
#
_entry.id   7381363509bb0d81e7810cf7309c0676
#
_cell.length_a   1.000
_cell.length_b   1.000
_cell.length_c   1.000
_cell.angle_alpha   90.00
_cell.angle_beta   90.00
_cell.angle_gamma   90.00
#
_symmetry.space_group_name_H-M   'P 1'
#
loop_
_entity.id
_entity.type
_entity.pdbx_description
1 polymer ?
#
loop_
_entity_poly.entity_id
_entity_poly.type
_entity_poly.pdbx_seq_one_letter_code
_entity_poly.pdbx_strand_id
1 'polypeptide(L)'
;IYMEAIQKKLAESNHAIVGCGIHPNWDKNENCPVDFPRYRMLMDYLNLSRNVTKSELHHFPEYGAFICGSQVQLDASKSNYLRVINAFTQIEAAKAYLFANSEFSGADWDTKISRDIFWEESMHGIYPENVGVNARLFKDEDDFFDYLDHSAIFTVERDGQTYYFYPIQARDYLATSEIQAYALNGDEILIYPQEKDFETHRSYQYQDL
;
A
#
# COMPACT_ATOMS: atom_id res chain seq x y z
N ILE A 1 3.63 30.30 -0.28
CA ILE A 1 2.51 31.24 -0.45
C ILE A 1 1.18 30.58 -0.05
N TYR A 2 0.74 29.48 -0.68
CA TYR A 2 -0.55 28.84 -0.34
C TYR A 2 -0.57 28.26 1.07
N MET A 3 0.47 27.55 1.48
CA MET A 3 0.56 26.94 2.81
C MET A 3 0.56 27.99 3.94
N GLU A 4 1.22 29.13 3.76
CA GLU A 4 1.19 30.23 4.72
C GLU A 4 -0.23 30.80 4.91
N ALA A 5 -0.97 30.98 3.81
CA ALA A 5 -2.35 31.46 3.88
C ALA A 5 -3.27 30.47 4.61
N ILE A 6 -3.11 29.18 4.35
CA ILE A 6 -3.85 28.11 5.03
C ILE A 6 -3.50 28.06 6.52
N GLN A 7 -2.22 28.05 6.88
CA GLN A 7 -1.77 28.07 8.27
C GLN A 7 -2.31 29.28 9.04
N LYS A 8 -2.24 30.46 8.41
CA LYS A 8 -2.80 31.68 9.02
C LYS A 8 -4.30 31.56 9.29
N LYS A 9 -5.05 30.98 8.37
CA LYS A 9 -6.50 30.77 8.54
C LYS A 9 -6.80 29.75 9.63
N LEU A 10 -6.06 28.67 9.69
CA LEU A 10 -6.21 27.64 10.72
C LEU A 10 -5.85 28.15 12.12
N ALA A 11 -4.84 29.02 12.22
CA ALA A 11 -4.43 29.62 13.49
C ALA A 11 -5.56 30.47 14.14
N GLU A 12 -6.47 31.04 13.35
CA GLU A 12 -7.65 31.76 13.88
C GLU A 12 -8.56 30.85 14.72
N SER A 13 -8.56 29.55 14.47
CA SER A 13 -9.33 28.53 15.22
C SER A 13 -8.43 27.61 16.07
N ASN A 14 -7.21 28.03 16.35
CA ASN A 14 -6.23 27.30 17.13
C ASN A 14 -5.87 25.92 16.52
N HIS A 15 -5.82 25.84 15.18
CA HIS A 15 -5.40 24.66 14.43
C HIS A 15 -4.10 24.93 13.66
N ALA A 16 -3.38 23.87 13.35
CA ALA A 16 -2.20 23.91 12.50
C ALA A 16 -2.10 22.65 11.62
N ILE A 17 -1.53 22.80 10.43
CA ILE A 17 -1.10 21.64 9.62
C ILE A 17 0.33 21.29 10.03
N VAL A 18 0.56 20.03 10.31
CA VAL A 18 1.87 19.46 10.62
C VAL A 18 2.22 18.44 9.54
N GLY A 19 3.44 18.49 9.03
CA GLY A 19 3.94 17.50 8.05
C GLY A 19 4.50 16.30 8.79
N CYS A 20 3.75 15.20 8.79
CA CYS A 20 4.20 13.91 9.34
C CYS A 20 3.80 12.80 8.38
N GLY A 21 4.66 11.79 8.21
CA GLY A 21 4.36 10.58 7.43
C GLY A 21 3.44 9.61 8.19
N ILE A 22 3.37 9.77 9.51
CA ILE A 22 2.52 9.03 10.44
C ILE A 22 2.14 9.96 11.59
N HIS A 23 1.05 9.67 12.30
CA HIS A 23 0.77 10.40 13.54
C HIS A 23 1.83 10.06 14.59
N PRO A 24 2.61 11.01 15.11
CA PRO A 24 3.79 10.72 15.93
C PRO A 24 3.45 10.13 17.30
N ASN A 25 2.25 10.34 17.81
CA ASN A 25 1.79 9.77 19.07
C ASN A 25 0.90 8.55 18.81
N TRP A 26 1.51 7.37 18.82
CA TRP A 26 0.83 6.12 18.57
C TRP A 26 -0.20 5.73 19.66
N ASP A 27 -0.05 6.22 20.89
CA ASP A 27 -1.02 6.04 21.98
C ASP A 27 -2.39 6.65 21.66
N LYS A 28 -2.45 7.55 20.68
CA LYS A 28 -3.68 8.20 20.23
C LYS A 28 -4.36 7.47 19.08
N ASN A 29 -3.85 6.30 18.71
CA ASN A 29 -4.47 5.47 17.70
C ASN A 29 -5.73 4.79 18.26
N GLU A 30 -6.86 5.35 17.93
CA GLU A 30 -8.18 4.79 18.27
C GLU A 30 -8.69 3.82 17.20
N ASN A 31 -7.87 3.51 16.20
CA ASN A 31 -8.23 2.71 15.03
C ASN A 31 -9.52 3.20 14.34
N CYS A 32 -9.71 4.51 14.34
CA CYS A 32 -10.89 5.17 13.83
C CYS A 32 -10.52 5.98 12.58
N PRO A 33 -10.70 5.44 11.37
CA PRO A 33 -10.44 6.15 10.14
C PRO A 33 -11.44 7.29 9.93
N VAL A 34 -11.13 8.20 9.02
CA VAL A 34 -12.09 9.18 8.52
C VAL A 34 -13.35 8.44 8.05
N ASP A 35 -14.53 8.94 8.44
CA ASP A 35 -15.82 8.31 8.14
C ASP A 35 -16.17 8.40 6.64
N PHE A 36 -15.50 7.56 5.89
CA PHE A 36 -15.68 7.39 4.46
C PHE A 36 -15.63 5.90 4.09
N PRO A 37 -16.50 5.40 3.20
CA PRO A 37 -16.63 3.97 2.91
C PRO A 37 -15.31 3.27 2.55
N ARG A 38 -14.45 3.93 1.78
CA ARG A 38 -13.13 3.38 1.39
C ARG A 38 -12.24 3.07 2.59
N TYR A 39 -12.21 3.95 3.59
CA TYR A 39 -11.33 3.75 4.75
C TYR A 39 -11.90 2.71 5.71
N ARG A 40 -13.22 2.61 5.84
CA ARG A 40 -13.85 1.52 6.58
C ARG A 40 -13.54 0.18 5.92
N MET A 41 -13.73 0.07 4.61
CA MET A 41 -13.36 -1.13 3.85
C MET A 41 -11.89 -1.50 4.03
N LEU A 42 -10.97 -0.52 4.01
CA LEU A 42 -9.55 -0.77 4.25
C LEU A 42 -9.32 -1.39 5.64
N MET A 43 -9.94 -0.86 6.68
CA MET A 43 -9.80 -1.39 8.04
C MET A 43 -10.36 -2.81 8.16
N ASP A 44 -11.52 -3.07 7.55
CA ASP A 44 -12.11 -4.41 7.51
C ASP A 44 -11.19 -5.38 6.78
N TYR A 45 -10.63 -4.96 5.66
CA TYR A 45 -9.68 -5.75 4.88
C TYR A 45 -8.40 -6.07 5.66
N LEU A 46 -7.78 -5.08 6.31
CA LEU A 46 -6.56 -5.30 7.09
C LEU A 46 -6.77 -6.29 8.26
N ASN A 47 -7.98 -6.34 8.80
CA ASN A 47 -8.33 -7.27 9.87
C ASN A 47 -8.87 -8.63 9.38
N LEU A 48 -9.14 -8.77 8.08
CA LEU A 48 -9.79 -9.97 7.53
C LEU A 48 -9.02 -11.25 7.84
N SER A 49 -7.70 -11.24 7.69
CA SER A 49 -6.87 -12.42 7.92
C SER A 49 -6.95 -12.93 9.36
N ARG A 50 -7.00 -12.04 10.35
CA ARG A 50 -7.19 -12.42 11.76
C ARG A 50 -8.56 -13.05 12.00
N ASN A 51 -9.60 -12.51 11.37
CA ASN A 51 -10.97 -12.91 11.60
C ASN A 51 -11.32 -14.24 10.91
N VAL A 52 -10.81 -14.47 9.72
CA VAL A 52 -11.20 -15.58 8.84
C VAL A 52 -10.17 -16.70 8.83
N THR A 53 -8.91 -16.42 8.55
CA THR A 53 -7.88 -17.44 8.39
C THR A 53 -7.13 -17.74 9.68
N LYS A 54 -7.30 -16.92 10.72
CA LYS A 54 -6.54 -16.95 11.99
C LYS A 54 -5.01 -16.85 11.78
N SER A 55 -4.59 -16.37 10.62
CA SER A 55 -3.20 -16.09 10.33
C SER A 55 -2.98 -14.59 10.37
N GLU A 56 -1.87 -14.16 10.94
CA GLU A 56 -1.50 -12.75 10.98
C GLU A 56 -0.78 -12.39 9.69
N LEU A 57 -1.55 -12.02 8.66
CA LEU A 57 -1.00 -11.50 7.41
C LEU A 57 -0.67 -10.01 7.50
N HIS A 58 -1.28 -9.31 8.46
CA HIS A 58 -1.00 -7.91 8.78
C HIS A 58 -0.63 -7.80 10.25
N HIS A 59 0.62 -7.48 10.57
CA HIS A 59 1.07 -7.35 11.95
C HIS A 59 0.57 -6.06 12.61
N PHE A 60 0.33 -5.01 11.80
CA PHE A 60 -0.06 -3.69 12.27
C PHE A 60 -1.34 -3.15 11.58
N PRO A 61 -2.46 -3.90 11.60
CA PRO A 61 -3.67 -3.49 10.88
C PRO A 61 -4.25 -2.17 11.40
N GLU A 62 -4.07 -1.87 12.69
CA GLU A 62 -4.54 -0.64 13.35
C GLU A 62 -3.86 0.62 12.84
N TYR A 63 -2.70 0.52 12.21
CA TYR A 63 -1.97 1.68 11.70
C TYR A 63 -2.35 2.07 10.27
N GLY A 64 -3.17 1.31 9.59
CA GLY A 64 -3.63 1.65 8.24
C GLY A 64 -4.30 3.02 8.13
N ALA A 65 -4.96 3.48 9.18
CA ALA A 65 -5.57 4.80 9.26
C ALA A 65 -4.63 5.93 9.73
N PHE A 66 -3.41 5.60 10.16
CA PHE A 66 -2.43 6.54 10.73
C PHE A 66 -1.40 7.04 9.71
N ILE A 67 -1.37 6.45 8.54
CA ILE A 67 -0.35 6.71 7.53
C ILE A 67 -0.75 7.89 6.67
N CYS A 68 0.17 8.84 6.52
CA CYS A 68 0.06 9.97 5.61
C CYS A 68 1.22 9.91 4.62
N GLY A 69 0.93 9.91 3.32
CA GLY A 69 1.94 9.90 2.27
C GLY A 69 2.02 11.22 1.53
N SER A 70 3.23 11.70 1.28
CA SER A 70 3.45 12.75 0.28
C SER A 70 3.59 12.08 -1.08
N GLN A 71 2.82 12.53 -2.06
CA GLN A 71 2.85 11.99 -3.41
C GLN A 71 3.10 13.11 -4.42
N VAL A 72 3.99 12.85 -5.35
CA VAL A 72 4.21 13.68 -6.53
C VAL A 72 3.88 12.85 -7.76
N GLN A 73 2.94 13.32 -8.57
CA GLN A 73 2.54 12.65 -9.80
C GLN A 73 3.27 13.32 -10.96
N LEU A 74 3.86 12.51 -11.81
CA LEU A 74 4.61 12.95 -12.98
C LEU A 74 4.01 12.35 -14.24
N ASP A 75 3.86 13.18 -15.27
CA ASP A 75 3.50 12.69 -16.58
C ASP A 75 4.68 11.99 -17.24
N ALA A 76 4.46 10.75 -17.65
CA ALA A 76 5.42 9.98 -18.42
C ALA A 76 4.78 9.51 -19.74
N SER A 77 5.57 9.52 -20.80
CA SER A 77 5.15 8.97 -22.10
C SER A 77 5.54 7.50 -22.21
N LYS A 78 4.89 6.78 -23.11
CA LYS A 78 5.24 5.40 -23.44
C LYS A 78 6.74 5.24 -23.80
N SER A 79 7.37 6.27 -24.33
CA SER A 79 8.77 6.23 -24.74
C SER A 79 9.78 6.54 -23.61
N ASN A 80 9.34 7.03 -22.44
CA ASN A 80 10.24 7.45 -21.39
C ASN A 80 9.90 6.94 -19.98
N TYR A 81 8.75 6.27 -19.77
CA TYR A 81 8.31 5.86 -18.44
C TYR A 81 9.35 4.98 -17.72
N LEU A 82 9.96 4.02 -18.42
CA LEU A 82 10.95 3.13 -17.85
C LEU A 82 12.20 3.89 -17.36
N ARG A 83 12.62 4.91 -18.12
CA ARG A 83 13.71 5.79 -17.70
C ARG A 83 13.34 6.62 -16.46
N VAL A 84 12.08 7.06 -16.39
CA VAL A 84 11.56 7.79 -15.23
C VAL A 84 11.55 6.87 -14.00
N ILE A 85 11.02 5.67 -14.10
CA ILE A 85 11.03 4.67 -13.02
C ILE A 85 12.47 4.43 -12.54
N ASN A 86 13.37 4.11 -13.44
CA ASN A 86 14.77 3.87 -13.10
C ASN A 86 15.46 5.07 -12.43
N ALA A 87 15.15 6.28 -12.87
CA ALA A 87 15.71 7.49 -12.27
C ALA A 87 15.21 7.67 -10.82
N PHE A 88 13.95 7.44 -10.56
CA PHE A 88 13.39 7.52 -9.20
C PHE A 88 13.92 6.42 -8.29
N THR A 89 14.05 5.19 -8.79
CA THR A 89 14.69 4.09 -8.06
C THR A 89 16.12 4.45 -7.62
N GLN A 90 16.90 5.10 -8.48
CA GLN A 90 18.29 5.50 -8.15
C GLN A 90 18.40 6.55 -7.04
N ILE A 91 17.40 7.41 -6.91
CA ILE A 91 17.41 8.48 -5.90
C ILE A 91 16.64 8.11 -4.62
N GLU A 92 16.09 6.89 -4.51
CA GLU A 92 15.21 6.51 -3.40
C GLU A 92 15.87 6.67 -2.04
N ALA A 93 17.11 6.21 -1.88
CA ALA A 93 17.86 6.38 -0.64
C ALA A 93 18.06 7.86 -0.27
N ALA A 94 18.25 8.72 -1.26
CA ALA A 94 18.36 10.16 -1.04
C ALA A 94 17.02 10.79 -0.65
N LYS A 95 15.91 10.32 -1.24
CA LYS A 95 14.55 10.75 -0.85
C LYS A 95 14.25 10.35 0.60
N ALA A 96 14.52 9.10 0.96
CA ALA A 96 14.35 8.62 2.33
C ALA A 96 15.18 9.45 3.32
N TYR A 97 16.44 9.70 3.02
CA TYR A 97 17.30 10.52 3.86
C TYR A 97 16.80 11.95 4.07
N LEU A 98 16.28 12.58 3.00
CA LEU A 98 15.84 13.99 3.03
C LEU A 98 14.42 14.16 3.59
N PHE A 99 13.54 13.19 3.41
CA PHE A 99 12.11 13.35 3.65
C PHE A 99 11.53 12.38 4.67
N ALA A 100 12.34 11.50 5.27
CA ALA A 100 11.87 10.60 6.32
C ALA A 100 11.30 11.40 7.50
N ASN A 101 10.03 11.17 7.80
CA ASN A 101 9.32 11.89 8.86
C ASN A 101 8.17 11.05 9.48
N SER A 102 8.31 9.72 9.46
CA SER A 102 7.35 8.79 10.04
C SER A 102 7.92 8.13 11.30
N GLU A 103 8.34 8.94 12.26
CA GLU A 103 8.88 8.52 13.55
C GLU A 103 7.79 8.57 14.63
N PHE A 104 7.70 7.54 15.47
CA PHE A 104 6.85 7.55 16.65
C PHE A 104 7.55 8.22 17.84
N SER A 105 6.79 9.07 18.55
CA SER A 105 7.24 9.66 19.79
C SER A 105 7.09 8.67 20.93
N GLY A 106 8.21 8.30 21.58
CA GLY A 106 8.21 7.45 22.78
C GLY A 106 7.96 5.96 22.54
N ALA A 107 8.00 5.51 21.31
CA ALA A 107 7.95 4.09 20.95
C ALA A 107 9.36 3.53 20.78
N ASP A 108 9.50 2.22 20.99
CA ASP A 108 10.77 1.49 20.78
C ASP A 108 11.07 1.23 19.28
N TRP A 109 10.67 2.16 18.42
CA TRP A 109 10.88 2.10 17.00
C TRP A 109 12.14 2.91 16.64
N ASP A 110 13.21 2.22 16.31
CA ASP A 110 14.47 2.84 15.93
C ASP A 110 14.51 3.14 14.41
N THR A 111 13.48 3.80 13.91
CA THR A 111 13.41 4.20 12.50
C THR A 111 12.62 5.49 12.32
N LYS A 112 12.99 6.25 11.28
CA LYS A 112 12.27 7.45 10.81
C LYS A 112 11.37 7.18 9.60
N ILE A 113 11.30 5.92 9.17
CA ILE A 113 10.48 5.45 8.06
C ILE A 113 9.57 4.29 8.49
N SER A 114 8.92 4.44 9.65
CA SER A 114 8.04 3.41 10.24
C SER A 114 6.93 2.96 9.30
N ARG A 115 6.52 3.82 8.37
CA ARG A 115 5.51 3.51 7.36
C ARG A 115 5.88 2.31 6.50
N ASP A 116 7.15 2.18 6.11
CA ASP A 116 7.62 1.08 5.27
C ASP A 116 7.47 -0.26 5.99
N ILE A 117 7.76 -0.29 7.30
CA ILE A 117 7.60 -1.50 8.13
C ILE A 117 6.15 -1.98 8.12
N PHE A 118 5.16 -1.09 8.15
CA PHE A 118 3.76 -1.49 8.12
C PHE A 118 3.36 -2.20 6.83
N TRP A 119 3.96 -1.84 5.71
CA TRP A 119 3.71 -2.48 4.43
C TRP A 119 4.53 -3.77 4.27
N GLU A 120 5.78 -3.78 4.71
CA GLU A 120 6.63 -4.98 4.70
C GLU A 120 6.06 -6.07 5.60
N GLU A 121 5.55 -5.72 6.79
CA GLU A 121 4.94 -6.61 7.77
C GLU A 121 3.43 -6.82 7.50
N SER A 122 3.01 -6.76 6.26
CA SER A 122 1.64 -6.98 5.81
C SER A 122 1.57 -8.05 4.73
N MET A 123 0.36 -8.41 4.31
CA MET A 123 0.19 -9.33 3.20
C MET A 123 0.78 -8.79 1.87
N HIS A 124 0.98 -7.49 1.74
CA HIS A 124 1.67 -6.90 0.59
C HIS A 124 3.16 -7.29 0.60
N GLY A 125 3.80 -7.35 1.78
CA GLY A 125 5.21 -7.67 1.94
C GLY A 125 5.57 -9.16 1.83
N ILE A 126 4.59 -10.06 1.66
CA ILE A 126 4.85 -11.47 1.41
C ILE A 126 5.70 -11.66 0.15
N TYR A 127 5.48 -10.82 -0.85
CA TYR A 127 6.29 -10.75 -2.06
C TYR A 127 6.95 -9.37 -2.15
N PRO A 128 8.29 -9.30 -2.16
CA PRO A 128 9.02 -8.02 -2.19
C PRO A 128 8.64 -7.10 -3.34
N GLU A 129 8.18 -7.66 -4.45
CA GLU A 129 7.75 -6.90 -5.62
C GLU A 129 6.46 -6.09 -5.41
N ASN A 130 5.74 -6.34 -4.31
CA ASN A 130 4.51 -5.60 -3.98
C ASN A 130 4.74 -4.37 -3.10
N VAL A 131 5.92 -4.22 -2.52
CA VAL A 131 6.23 -3.14 -1.57
C VAL A 131 7.60 -2.53 -1.84
N GLY A 132 7.79 -1.29 -1.40
CA GLY A 132 9.07 -0.60 -1.50
C GLY A 132 9.48 -0.29 -2.93
N VAL A 133 10.77 -0.25 -3.17
CA VAL A 133 11.37 0.07 -4.46
C VAL A 133 12.07 -1.13 -5.08
N ASN A 134 12.22 -1.08 -6.40
CA ASN A 134 12.91 -2.14 -7.12
C ASN A 134 14.35 -2.31 -6.62
N ALA A 135 14.76 -3.54 -6.39
CA ALA A 135 16.14 -3.85 -6.01
C ALA A 135 17.16 -3.59 -7.14
N ARG A 136 16.70 -3.44 -8.36
CA ARG A 136 17.53 -3.24 -9.56
C ARG A 136 16.87 -2.32 -10.58
N LEU A 137 17.68 -1.78 -11.48
CA LEU A 137 17.17 -1.01 -12.61
C LEU A 137 16.67 -1.95 -13.72
N PHE A 138 15.59 -1.56 -14.36
CA PHE A 138 15.07 -2.29 -15.51
C PHE A 138 15.87 -1.95 -16.79
N LYS A 139 16.19 -2.98 -17.58
CA LYS A 139 16.92 -2.84 -18.84
C LYS A 139 16.03 -2.39 -19.98
N ASP A 140 14.84 -2.97 -20.04
CA ASP A 140 13.85 -2.79 -21.09
C ASP A 140 12.43 -3.09 -20.58
N GLU A 141 11.44 -3.01 -21.46
CA GLU A 141 10.04 -3.29 -21.12
C GLU A 141 9.82 -4.75 -20.71
N ASP A 142 10.49 -5.69 -21.34
CA ASP A 142 10.33 -7.12 -21.03
C ASP A 142 10.80 -7.42 -19.61
N ASP A 143 11.92 -6.81 -19.20
CA ASP A 143 12.48 -6.90 -17.86
C ASP A 143 11.53 -6.26 -16.79
N PHE A 144 10.86 -5.17 -17.17
CA PHE A 144 9.86 -4.54 -16.31
C PHE A 144 8.58 -5.38 -16.19
N PHE A 145 8.10 -5.96 -17.28
CA PHE A 145 6.93 -6.85 -17.24
C PHE A 145 7.22 -8.16 -16.50
N ASP A 146 8.42 -8.74 -16.66
CA ASP A 146 8.84 -9.89 -15.86
C ASP A 146 8.81 -9.56 -14.36
N TYR A 147 9.25 -8.38 -13.97
CA TYR A 147 9.13 -7.93 -12.57
C TYR A 147 7.66 -7.83 -12.12
N LEU A 148 6.77 -7.28 -12.93
CA LEU A 148 5.35 -7.19 -12.59
C LEU A 148 4.69 -8.57 -12.46
N ASP A 149 5.15 -9.57 -13.21
CA ASP A 149 4.65 -10.94 -13.11
C ASP A 149 5.06 -11.63 -11.81
N HIS A 150 6.08 -11.12 -11.11
CA HIS A 150 6.45 -11.57 -9.76
C HIS A 150 5.65 -10.90 -8.66
N SER A 151 4.98 -9.79 -8.94
CA SER A 151 4.08 -9.16 -7.96
C SER A 151 2.85 -10.04 -7.72
N ALA A 152 2.27 -9.94 -6.52
CA ALA A 152 1.14 -10.79 -6.16
C ALA A 152 -0.20 -10.12 -6.40
N ILE A 153 -1.17 -10.92 -6.78
CA ILE A 153 -2.60 -10.61 -6.75
C ILE A 153 -3.21 -11.25 -5.49
N PHE A 154 -4.13 -10.57 -4.84
CA PHE A 154 -4.78 -11.03 -3.61
C PHE A 154 -6.25 -10.58 -3.49
N THR A 155 -6.79 -9.94 -4.52
CA THR A 155 -8.19 -9.52 -4.59
C THR A 155 -8.76 -9.73 -5.98
N VAL A 156 -10.05 -10.01 -6.04
CA VAL A 156 -10.83 -10.02 -7.29
C VAL A 156 -12.20 -9.42 -7.07
N GLU A 157 -12.81 -8.95 -8.12
CA GLU A 157 -14.21 -8.52 -8.12
C GLU A 157 -15.07 -9.55 -8.85
N ARG A 158 -16.18 -9.95 -8.21
CA ARG A 158 -17.21 -10.81 -8.80
C ARG A 158 -18.57 -10.22 -8.47
N ASP A 159 -19.38 -9.96 -9.47
CA ASP A 159 -20.75 -9.45 -9.34
C ASP A 159 -20.85 -8.16 -8.48
N GLY A 160 -19.83 -7.28 -8.61
CA GLY A 160 -19.76 -6.03 -7.85
C GLY A 160 -19.34 -6.18 -6.40
N GLN A 161 -18.91 -7.36 -5.99
CA GLN A 161 -18.35 -7.63 -4.67
C GLN A 161 -16.87 -7.98 -4.77
N THR A 162 -16.05 -7.42 -3.84
CA THR A 162 -14.63 -7.73 -3.72
C THR A 162 -14.43 -8.94 -2.81
N TYR A 163 -13.59 -9.85 -3.26
CA TYR A 163 -13.15 -11.01 -2.50
C TYR A 163 -11.63 -11.00 -2.36
N TYR A 164 -11.15 -11.47 -1.24
CA TYR A 164 -9.75 -11.49 -0.84
C TYR A 164 -9.27 -12.93 -0.64
N PHE A 165 -8.02 -13.18 -0.95
CA PHE A 165 -7.39 -14.49 -0.77
C PHE A 165 -5.90 -14.33 -0.42
N TYR A 166 -5.24 -15.42 -0.05
CA TYR A 166 -3.81 -15.41 0.22
C TYR A 166 -3.05 -14.98 -1.04
N PRO A 167 -2.08 -14.06 -0.96
CA PRO A 167 -1.38 -13.55 -2.14
C PRO A 167 -0.76 -14.65 -3.01
N ILE A 168 -0.95 -14.54 -4.30
CA ILE A 168 -0.40 -15.46 -5.32
C ILE A 168 0.32 -14.61 -6.36
N GLN A 169 1.54 -15.00 -6.75
CA GLN A 169 2.24 -14.28 -7.83
C GLN A 169 1.43 -14.29 -9.13
N ALA A 170 1.45 -13.18 -9.86
CA ALA A 170 0.66 -13.01 -11.07
C ALA A 170 0.92 -14.13 -12.09
N ARG A 171 2.18 -14.56 -12.22
CA ARG A 171 2.60 -15.69 -13.10
C ARG A 171 1.91 -17.01 -12.76
N ASP A 172 1.64 -17.27 -11.48
CA ASP A 172 1.08 -18.53 -11.00
C ASP A 172 -0.45 -18.47 -10.90
N TYR A 173 -1.01 -17.27 -10.86
CA TYR A 173 -2.44 -17.04 -10.66
C TYR A 173 -3.29 -17.74 -11.72
N LEU A 174 -3.00 -17.51 -13.01
CA LEU A 174 -3.76 -18.11 -14.12
C LEU A 174 -3.51 -19.62 -14.27
N ALA A 175 -2.44 -20.14 -13.69
CA ALA A 175 -2.16 -21.58 -13.68
C ALA A 175 -2.93 -22.31 -12.56
N THR A 176 -3.48 -21.57 -11.59
CA THR A 176 -4.26 -22.11 -10.47
C THR A 176 -5.69 -22.39 -10.93
N SER A 177 -6.21 -23.59 -10.68
CA SER A 177 -7.55 -23.98 -11.14
C SER A 177 -8.67 -23.29 -10.36
N GLU A 178 -8.50 -23.17 -9.04
CA GLU A 178 -9.46 -22.58 -8.13
C GLU A 178 -8.76 -22.01 -6.89
N ILE A 179 -9.32 -20.99 -6.29
CA ILE A 179 -8.76 -20.29 -5.13
C ILE A 179 -9.88 -20.11 -4.10
N GLN A 180 -9.60 -20.49 -2.85
CA GLN A 180 -10.45 -20.16 -1.72
C GLN A 180 -10.34 -18.66 -1.44
N ALA A 181 -11.46 -17.95 -1.50
CA ALA A 181 -11.52 -16.52 -1.27
C ALA A 181 -12.61 -16.17 -0.23
N TYR A 182 -12.53 -14.97 0.30
CA TYR A 182 -13.34 -14.49 1.41
C TYR A 182 -13.90 -13.10 1.10
N ALA A 183 -15.18 -12.90 1.37
CA ALA A 183 -15.76 -11.57 1.44
C ALA A 183 -15.38 -10.90 2.78
N LEU A 184 -15.54 -9.57 2.89
CA LEU A 184 -15.25 -8.84 4.13
C LEU A 184 -16.07 -9.29 5.34
N ASN A 185 -17.26 -9.83 5.12
CA ASN A 185 -18.10 -10.43 6.16
C ASN A 185 -17.68 -11.85 6.58
N GLY A 186 -16.63 -12.40 5.93
CA GLY A 186 -16.11 -13.74 6.18
C GLY A 186 -16.76 -14.86 5.37
N ASP A 187 -17.72 -14.56 4.49
CA ASP A 187 -18.30 -15.57 3.59
C ASP A 187 -17.21 -16.11 2.65
N GLU A 188 -17.16 -17.43 2.54
CA GLU A 188 -16.20 -18.16 1.72
C GLU A 188 -16.77 -18.45 0.34
N ILE A 189 -15.96 -18.28 -0.68
CA ILE A 189 -16.28 -18.71 -2.04
C ILE A 189 -15.05 -19.35 -2.72
N LEU A 190 -15.33 -20.16 -3.73
CA LEU A 190 -14.31 -20.58 -4.69
C LEU A 190 -14.33 -19.63 -5.88
N ILE A 191 -13.19 -19.07 -6.21
CA ILE A 191 -13.02 -18.25 -7.41
C ILE A 191 -12.16 -18.98 -8.44
N TYR A 192 -12.43 -18.71 -9.71
CA TYR A 192 -11.70 -19.24 -10.84
C TYR A 192 -10.94 -18.07 -11.48
N PRO A 193 -9.60 -18.14 -11.53
CA PRO A 193 -8.75 -17.09 -12.09
C PRO A 193 -9.13 -16.70 -13.52
N GLN A 194 -9.08 -15.42 -13.81
CA GLN A 194 -9.39 -14.84 -15.12
C GLN A 194 -8.42 -13.71 -15.44
N GLU A 195 -8.05 -13.54 -16.70
CA GLU A 195 -7.13 -12.47 -17.14
C GLU A 195 -7.62 -11.07 -16.75
N LYS A 196 -8.93 -10.84 -16.81
CA LYS A 196 -9.54 -9.56 -16.41
C LYS A 196 -9.30 -9.17 -14.96
N ASP A 197 -8.94 -10.11 -14.09
CA ASP A 197 -8.72 -9.85 -12.67
C ASP A 197 -7.52 -8.92 -12.47
N PHE A 198 -6.56 -8.94 -13.38
CA PHE A 198 -5.40 -8.04 -13.35
C PHE A 198 -5.75 -6.58 -13.67
N GLU A 199 -6.83 -6.32 -14.39
CA GLU A 199 -7.26 -4.95 -14.70
C GLU A 199 -7.63 -4.17 -13.44
N THR A 200 -8.33 -4.82 -12.52
CA THR A 200 -8.74 -4.22 -11.25
C THR A 200 -7.58 -4.19 -10.24
N HIS A 201 -6.82 -5.29 -10.15
CA HIS A 201 -5.78 -5.45 -9.12
C HIS A 201 -4.62 -4.46 -9.28
N ARG A 202 -4.19 -4.17 -10.49
CA ARG A 202 -3.07 -3.25 -10.77
C ARG A 202 -3.26 -1.84 -10.22
N SER A 203 -4.49 -1.41 -9.98
CA SER A 203 -4.78 -0.11 -9.37
C SER A 203 -4.58 -0.07 -7.85
N TYR A 204 -4.31 -1.22 -7.22
CA TYR A 204 -4.11 -1.37 -5.77
C TYR A 204 -2.68 -1.78 -5.41
N GLN A 205 -1.76 -1.80 -6.35
CA GLN A 205 -0.36 -2.02 -6.04
C GLN A 205 0.19 -0.77 -5.35
N TYR A 206 0.49 -0.91 -4.07
CA TYR A 206 1.20 0.08 -3.29
C TYR A 206 2.70 -0.06 -3.55
N GLN A 207 3.13 0.31 -4.74
CA GLN A 207 4.54 0.51 -5.00
C GLN A 207 4.86 1.98 -4.69
N ASP A 208 5.75 2.21 -3.77
CA ASP A 208 6.39 3.50 -3.57
C ASP A 208 7.36 3.71 -4.74
N LEU A 209 6.81 4.21 -5.86
CA LEU A 209 7.60 4.68 -6.99
C LEU A 209 7.92 6.16 -6.82
#